data_243b0422d6fbcd6d6c4a3ae568438169
#
_entry.id   243b0422d6fbcd6d6c4a3ae568438169
#
_cell.length_a   1.000
_cell.length_b   1.000
_cell.length_c   1.000
_cell.angle_alpha   90.00
_cell.angle_beta   90.00
_cell.angle_gamma   90.00
#
_symmetry.space_group_name_H-M   'P 1'
#
loop_
_entity.id
_entity.type
_entity.pdbx_description
1 polymer ?
#
loop_
_entity_poly.entity_id
_entity_poly.type
_entity_poly.pdbx_seq_one_letter_code
_entity_poly.pdbx_strand_id
1 'polypeptide(L)'
;MAKLVVAIGNPGREYENTRHNLGFLLADRLVKEFKGSPFQLLSKCHALVSLIDSSFGTLIFIKPMTFVNLSGKSVSLAKKYFNIDLGHVLVLVDDVNRSFGKLRLCFNGGSGGHNGIKSITTSLGSSEYWQLRCGLGRPSEEGTELSDFVLGKFSEEENLQLNSVFIEATTLFNQWCSEFETA
;
A
#
# COMPACT_ATOMS: atom_id res chain seq x y z
N MET A 1 6.34 -19.45 4.91
CA MET A 1 6.09 -18.89 3.55
C MET A 1 6.32 -17.38 3.59
N ALA A 2 6.88 -16.78 2.55
CA ALA A 2 7.12 -15.34 2.53
C ALA A 2 5.97 -14.61 1.82
N LYS A 3 5.63 -13.41 2.30
CA LYS A 3 4.56 -12.56 1.77
C LYS A 3 5.10 -11.17 1.45
N LEU A 4 4.66 -10.57 0.36
CA LEU A 4 5.09 -9.24 -0.09
C LEU A 4 3.99 -8.20 0.16
N VAL A 5 4.30 -7.20 0.95
CA VAL A 5 3.42 -6.05 1.23
C VAL A 5 3.97 -4.83 0.51
N VAL A 6 3.20 -4.33 -0.44
CA VAL A 6 3.56 -3.19 -1.29
C VAL A 6 2.81 -1.96 -0.79
N ALA A 7 3.51 -0.93 -0.38
CA ALA A 7 2.91 0.36 -0.07
C ALA A 7 2.96 1.28 -1.29
N ILE A 8 1.83 1.89 -1.64
CA ILE A 8 1.77 2.90 -2.69
C ILE A 8 2.01 4.29 -2.10
N GLY A 9 2.84 5.07 -2.79
CA GLY A 9 3.15 6.46 -2.46
C GLY A 9 4.23 7.02 -3.37
N ASN A 10 4.44 8.32 -3.30
CA ASN A 10 5.52 9.03 -3.99
C ASN A 10 6.72 9.23 -3.05
N PRO A 11 7.96 9.00 -3.53
CA PRO A 11 9.15 9.35 -2.78
C PRO A 11 9.36 10.86 -2.76
N GLY A 12 9.95 11.37 -1.67
CA GLY A 12 10.30 12.77 -1.50
C GLY A 12 9.55 13.42 -0.33
N ARG A 13 10.24 14.37 0.33
CA ARG A 13 9.70 15.05 1.52
C ARG A 13 8.43 15.85 1.23
N GLU A 14 8.29 16.38 0.02
CA GLU A 14 7.12 17.11 -0.44
C GLU A 14 5.83 16.26 -0.46
N TYR A 15 5.96 14.94 -0.56
CA TYR A 15 4.84 14.00 -0.60
C TYR A 15 4.54 13.36 0.77
N GLU A 16 5.42 13.56 1.76
CA GLU A 16 5.16 13.09 3.11
C GLU A 16 3.84 13.67 3.65
N ASN A 17 3.03 12.82 4.26
CA ASN A 17 1.71 13.18 4.81
C ASN A 17 0.69 13.68 3.77
N THR A 18 0.89 13.42 2.49
CA THR A 18 -0.17 13.60 1.49
C THR A 18 -1.13 12.40 1.51
N ARG A 19 -2.37 12.63 1.05
CA ARG A 19 -3.38 11.55 0.95
C ARG A 19 -2.91 10.39 0.08
N HIS A 20 -2.19 10.68 -1.00
CA HIS A 20 -1.66 9.65 -1.92
C HIS A 20 -0.55 8.79 -1.29
N ASN A 21 0.07 9.27 -0.20
CA ASN A 21 1.05 8.50 0.57
C ASN A 21 0.44 7.72 1.75
N LEU A 22 -0.89 7.57 1.80
CA LEU A 22 -1.55 6.80 2.85
C LEU A 22 -1.00 5.37 2.94
N GLY A 23 -0.70 4.74 1.81
CA GLY A 23 -0.05 3.43 1.77
C GLY A 23 1.31 3.41 2.48
N PHE A 24 2.15 4.43 2.27
CA PHE A 24 3.45 4.58 2.94
C PHE A 24 3.27 4.75 4.46
N LEU A 25 2.32 5.59 4.87
CA LEU A 25 2.02 5.84 6.30
C LEU A 25 1.52 4.56 6.99
N LEU A 26 0.65 3.81 6.34
CA LEU A 26 0.16 2.54 6.86
C LEU A 26 1.28 1.50 6.96
N ALA A 27 2.16 1.42 5.98
CA ALA A 27 3.33 0.54 6.03
C ALA A 27 4.26 0.89 7.20
N ASP A 28 4.53 2.19 7.44
CA ASP A 28 5.33 2.62 8.60
C ASP A 28 4.69 2.21 9.92
N ARG A 29 3.38 2.35 10.03
CA ARG A 29 2.62 1.94 11.21
C ARG A 29 2.72 0.43 11.42
N LEU A 30 2.47 -0.38 10.39
CA LEU A 30 2.54 -1.84 10.47
C LEU A 30 3.95 -2.32 10.82
N VAL A 31 4.98 -1.81 10.13
CA VAL A 31 6.38 -2.17 10.41
C VAL A 31 6.76 -1.87 11.84
N LYS A 32 6.36 -0.71 12.37
CA LYS A 32 6.59 -0.34 13.78
C LYS A 32 5.86 -1.28 14.74
N GLU A 33 4.59 -1.59 14.48
CA GLU A 33 3.76 -2.44 15.34
C GLU A 33 4.27 -3.88 15.40
N PHE A 34 4.69 -4.42 14.26
CA PHE A 34 5.24 -5.77 14.15
C PHE A 34 6.76 -5.83 14.41
N LYS A 35 7.37 -4.74 14.88
CA LYS A 35 8.82 -4.65 15.20
C LYS A 35 9.72 -5.07 14.04
N GLY A 36 9.37 -4.67 12.85
CA GLY A 36 10.16 -4.91 11.65
C GLY A 36 11.50 -4.17 11.65
N SER A 37 12.38 -4.57 10.75
CA SER A 37 13.64 -3.87 10.52
C SER A 37 13.40 -2.45 10.01
N PRO A 38 14.29 -1.50 10.25
CA PRO A 38 14.23 -0.19 9.58
C PRO A 38 14.18 -0.36 8.06
N PHE A 39 13.44 0.50 7.38
CA PHE A 39 13.44 0.54 5.93
C PHE A 39 14.83 0.88 5.38
N GLN A 40 15.35 0.05 4.48
CA GLN A 40 16.65 0.24 3.82
C GLN A 40 16.50 0.15 2.31
N LEU A 41 17.28 0.94 1.58
CA LEU A 41 17.24 0.95 0.12
C LEU A 41 17.79 -0.37 -0.46
N LEU A 42 16.95 -1.07 -1.21
CA LEU A 42 17.35 -2.19 -2.04
C LEU A 42 17.33 -1.73 -3.51
N SER A 43 18.49 -1.29 -4.00
CA SER A 43 18.63 -0.70 -5.34
C SER A 43 18.16 -1.64 -6.46
N LYS A 44 18.34 -2.95 -6.32
CA LYS A 44 17.89 -3.97 -7.28
C LYS A 44 16.38 -3.96 -7.51
N CYS A 45 15.61 -3.53 -6.51
CA CYS A 45 14.15 -3.45 -6.59
C CYS A 45 13.64 -2.00 -6.75
N HIS A 46 14.51 -1.00 -6.73
CA HIS A 46 14.15 0.42 -6.68
C HIS A 46 13.14 0.71 -5.57
N ALA A 47 13.35 0.15 -4.38
CA ALA A 47 12.44 0.26 -3.26
C ALA A 47 13.18 0.33 -1.92
N LEU A 48 12.57 0.98 -0.93
CA LEU A 48 12.90 0.78 0.46
C LEU A 48 12.25 -0.52 0.94
N VAL A 49 12.99 -1.33 1.68
CA VAL A 49 12.56 -2.66 2.13
C VAL A 49 12.69 -2.75 3.65
N SER A 50 11.68 -3.34 4.29
CA SER A 50 11.71 -3.77 5.69
C SER A 50 11.28 -5.23 5.79
N LEU A 51 11.94 -5.99 6.65
CA LEU A 51 11.67 -7.40 6.89
C LEU A 51 11.10 -7.60 8.29
N ILE A 52 10.11 -8.48 8.39
CA ILE A 52 9.48 -8.87 9.65
C ILE A 52 9.42 -10.39 9.70
N ASP A 53 10.01 -10.99 10.71
CA ASP A 53 9.77 -12.39 11.05
C ASP A 53 8.61 -12.46 12.03
N SER A 54 7.52 -13.07 11.61
CA SER A 54 6.28 -13.17 12.37
C SER A 54 5.77 -14.59 12.47
N SER A 55 4.75 -14.83 13.29
CA SER A 55 4.02 -16.11 13.32
C SER A 55 3.40 -16.46 11.98
N PHE A 56 3.11 -15.47 11.12
CA PHE A 56 2.58 -15.66 9.76
C PHE A 56 3.66 -15.96 8.71
N GLY A 57 4.92 -16.15 9.11
CA GLY A 57 6.08 -16.26 8.24
C GLY A 57 6.79 -14.91 8.02
N THR A 58 7.66 -14.87 7.03
CA THR A 58 8.42 -13.64 6.70
C THR A 58 7.55 -12.68 5.90
N LEU A 59 7.33 -11.48 6.45
CA LEU A 59 6.65 -10.38 5.78
C LEU A 59 7.69 -9.40 5.22
N ILE A 60 7.61 -9.13 3.93
CA ILE A 60 8.53 -8.26 3.20
C ILE A 60 7.75 -7.01 2.82
N PHE A 61 8.01 -5.90 3.49
CA PHE A 61 7.40 -4.61 3.16
C PHE A 61 8.27 -3.86 2.17
N ILE A 62 7.67 -3.32 1.12
CA ILE A 62 8.36 -2.44 0.17
C ILE A 62 7.63 -1.12 0.00
N LYS A 63 8.42 -0.05 -0.08
CA LYS A 63 8.01 1.27 -0.55
C LYS A 63 8.73 1.54 -1.87
N PRO A 64 8.07 1.46 -3.02
CA PRO A 64 8.67 1.83 -4.30
C PRO A 64 9.27 3.24 -4.25
N MET A 65 10.51 3.38 -4.69
CA MET A 65 11.19 4.67 -4.81
C MET A 65 11.05 5.24 -6.23
N THR A 66 9.95 4.88 -6.88
CA THR A 66 9.45 5.42 -8.14
C THR A 66 8.20 6.24 -7.85
N PHE A 67 7.81 7.14 -8.75
CA PHE A 67 6.50 7.76 -8.68
C PHE A 67 5.39 6.72 -8.81
N VAL A 68 4.19 7.04 -8.25
CA VAL A 68 3.06 6.10 -8.16
C VAL A 68 2.75 5.42 -9.50
N ASN A 69 2.74 6.16 -10.60
CA ASN A 69 2.44 5.64 -11.94
C ASN A 69 3.53 4.66 -12.49
N LEU A 70 4.66 4.51 -11.80
CA LEU A 70 5.75 3.59 -12.14
C LEU A 70 5.97 2.51 -11.08
N SER A 71 5.09 2.39 -10.08
CA SER A 71 5.24 1.44 -8.97
C SER A 71 5.37 0.00 -9.43
N GLY A 72 4.73 -0.38 -10.53
CA GLY A 72 4.75 -1.73 -11.07
C GLY A 72 6.15 -2.27 -11.37
N LYS A 73 7.08 -1.39 -11.79
CA LYS A 73 8.47 -1.77 -12.01
C LYS A 73 9.12 -2.30 -10.73
N SER A 74 9.03 -1.56 -9.64
CA SER A 74 9.58 -1.97 -8.34
C SER A 74 8.92 -3.25 -7.82
N VAL A 75 7.59 -3.36 -7.96
CA VAL A 75 6.82 -4.52 -7.50
C VAL A 75 7.22 -5.79 -8.25
N SER A 76 7.33 -5.71 -9.58
CA SER A 76 7.75 -6.85 -10.41
C SER A 76 9.18 -7.31 -10.06
N LEU A 77 10.10 -6.37 -9.86
CA LEU A 77 11.48 -6.67 -9.45
C LEU A 77 11.53 -7.30 -8.05
N ALA A 78 10.78 -6.76 -7.08
CA ALA A 78 10.75 -7.28 -5.73
C ALA A 78 10.11 -8.67 -5.68
N LYS A 79 8.98 -8.88 -6.35
CA LYS A 79 8.34 -10.20 -6.49
C LYS A 79 9.32 -11.25 -7.00
N LYS A 80 10.08 -10.92 -8.06
CA LYS A 80 11.10 -11.82 -8.63
C LYS A 80 12.28 -12.03 -7.68
N TYR A 81 12.79 -10.95 -7.08
CA TYR A 81 13.95 -10.99 -6.17
C TYR A 81 13.71 -11.87 -4.95
N PHE A 82 12.54 -11.76 -4.34
CA PHE A 82 12.15 -12.52 -3.15
C PHE A 82 11.42 -13.83 -3.47
N ASN A 83 11.22 -14.16 -4.74
CA ASN A 83 10.53 -15.36 -5.23
C ASN A 83 9.13 -15.51 -4.60
N ILE A 84 8.30 -14.48 -4.72
CA ILE A 84 6.95 -14.44 -4.14
C ILE A 84 5.89 -14.85 -5.19
N ASP A 85 4.98 -15.72 -4.80
CA ASP A 85 3.81 -16.03 -5.61
C ASP A 85 2.82 -14.86 -5.60
N LEU A 86 2.12 -14.66 -6.73
CA LEU A 86 1.27 -13.49 -6.92
C LEU A 86 0.13 -13.42 -5.88
N GLY A 87 -0.45 -14.55 -5.51
CA GLY A 87 -1.47 -14.63 -4.46
C GLY A 87 -0.99 -14.20 -3.06
N HIS A 88 0.33 -14.13 -2.83
CA HIS A 88 0.95 -13.68 -1.58
C HIS A 88 1.41 -12.21 -1.65
N VAL A 89 0.92 -11.45 -2.61
CA VAL A 89 1.16 -10.00 -2.72
C VAL A 89 -0.05 -9.24 -2.20
N LEU A 90 0.17 -8.30 -1.29
CA LEU A 90 -0.82 -7.35 -0.80
C LEU A 90 -0.37 -5.93 -1.14
N VAL A 91 -1.23 -5.15 -1.77
CA VAL A 91 -0.99 -3.73 -2.06
C VAL A 91 -1.81 -2.86 -1.11
N LEU A 92 -1.14 -2.00 -0.35
CA LEU A 92 -1.73 -0.96 0.50
C LEU A 92 -1.93 0.29 -0.35
N VAL A 93 -3.18 0.70 -0.59
CA VAL A 93 -3.51 1.74 -1.57
C VAL A 93 -4.65 2.64 -1.12
N ASP A 94 -4.55 3.92 -1.43
CA ASP A 94 -5.62 4.90 -1.28
C ASP A 94 -6.74 4.71 -2.33
N ASP A 95 -7.96 5.08 -1.98
CA ASP A 95 -9.14 4.92 -2.85
C ASP A 95 -10.09 6.12 -2.77
N VAL A 96 -10.10 6.94 -3.80
CA VAL A 96 -10.99 8.11 -3.91
C VAL A 96 -12.46 7.76 -4.19
N ASN A 97 -12.73 6.52 -4.61
CA ASN A 97 -14.10 6.05 -4.87
C ASN A 97 -14.80 5.51 -3.62
N ARG A 98 -14.13 5.61 -2.47
CA ARG A 98 -14.60 5.13 -1.18
C ARG A 98 -14.52 6.26 -0.17
N SER A 99 -15.58 6.45 0.64
CA SER A 99 -15.59 7.48 1.69
C SER A 99 -14.39 7.38 2.59
N PHE A 100 -13.92 8.52 3.13
CA PHE A 100 -12.77 8.58 4.03
C PHE A 100 -12.91 7.57 5.19
N GLY A 101 -11.83 6.86 5.45
CA GLY A 101 -11.76 5.87 6.52
C GLY A 101 -12.46 4.53 6.24
N LYS A 102 -13.19 4.38 5.13
CA LYS A 102 -13.78 3.09 4.77
C LYS A 102 -12.76 2.20 4.09
N LEU A 103 -12.56 1.01 4.65
CA LEU A 103 -11.55 0.05 4.20
C LEU A 103 -12.18 -1.11 3.42
N ARG A 104 -11.39 -1.71 2.55
CA ARG A 104 -11.76 -2.94 1.85
C ARG A 104 -10.53 -3.77 1.55
N LEU A 105 -10.55 -5.01 2.03
CA LEU A 105 -9.62 -6.06 1.59
C LEU A 105 -10.27 -6.82 0.43
N CYS A 106 -9.60 -6.94 -0.70
CA CYS A 106 -10.12 -7.66 -1.87
C CYS A 106 -9.01 -8.33 -2.66
N PHE A 107 -9.31 -9.50 -3.20
CA PHE A 107 -8.48 -10.23 -4.16
C PHE A 107 -8.94 -9.91 -5.58
N ASN A 108 -7.99 -9.84 -6.52
CA ASN A 108 -8.26 -9.60 -7.94
C ASN A 108 -9.10 -8.34 -8.20
N GLY A 109 -8.79 -7.26 -7.47
CA GLY A 109 -9.50 -5.99 -7.59
C GLY A 109 -9.08 -5.19 -8.83
N GLY A 110 -10.03 -4.49 -9.45
CA GLY A 110 -9.75 -3.55 -10.52
C GLY A 110 -8.98 -2.32 -10.03
N SER A 111 -8.50 -1.48 -10.96
CA SER A 111 -7.71 -0.28 -10.59
C SER A 111 -8.55 0.83 -9.93
N GLY A 112 -9.84 0.90 -10.21
CA GLY A 112 -10.68 2.02 -9.77
C GLY A 112 -10.19 3.39 -10.27
N GLY A 113 -9.41 3.42 -11.37
CA GLY A 113 -8.76 4.63 -11.89
C GLY A 113 -7.39 4.92 -11.29
N HIS A 114 -6.96 4.20 -10.25
CA HIS A 114 -5.70 4.45 -9.55
C HIS A 114 -4.48 4.08 -10.41
N ASN A 115 -3.62 5.05 -10.73
CA ASN A 115 -2.49 4.86 -11.64
C ASN A 115 -1.43 3.88 -11.11
N GLY A 116 -1.22 3.81 -9.81
CA GLY A 116 -0.31 2.84 -9.19
C GLY A 116 -0.80 1.40 -9.40
N ILE A 117 -2.10 1.15 -9.22
CA ILE A 117 -2.68 -0.18 -9.45
C ILE A 117 -2.63 -0.55 -10.93
N LYS A 118 -2.92 0.40 -11.84
CA LYS A 118 -2.74 0.16 -13.30
C LYS A 118 -1.31 -0.25 -13.62
N SER A 119 -0.32 0.48 -13.08
CA SER A 119 1.11 0.19 -13.27
C SER A 119 1.49 -1.21 -12.75
N ILE A 120 1.03 -1.58 -11.55
CA ILE A 120 1.30 -2.89 -10.96
C ILE A 120 0.68 -4.01 -11.80
N THR A 121 -0.62 -3.91 -12.12
CA THR A 121 -1.32 -4.91 -12.94
C THR A 121 -0.65 -5.11 -14.30
N THR A 122 -0.26 -4.00 -14.96
CA THR A 122 0.46 -4.07 -16.25
C THR A 122 1.81 -4.74 -16.11
N SER A 123 2.60 -4.39 -15.09
CA SER A 123 3.96 -4.93 -14.90
C SER A 123 3.95 -6.41 -14.46
N LEU A 124 2.93 -6.84 -13.73
CA LEU A 124 2.76 -8.23 -13.30
C LEU A 124 2.07 -9.10 -14.35
N GLY A 125 1.37 -8.48 -15.32
CA GLY A 125 0.58 -9.18 -16.33
C GLY A 125 -0.70 -9.84 -15.78
N SER A 126 -1.08 -9.52 -14.53
CA SER A 126 -2.25 -10.09 -13.85
C SER A 126 -2.72 -9.17 -12.74
N SER A 127 -4.00 -9.25 -12.38
CA SER A 127 -4.62 -8.62 -11.21
C SER A 127 -4.86 -9.59 -10.04
N GLU A 128 -4.40 -10.83 -10.14
CA GLU A 128 -4.58 -11.89 -9.13
C GLU A 128 -3.67 -11.68 -7.90
N TYR A 129 -3.82 -10.52 -7.26
CA TYR A 129 -3.17 -10.14 -6.01
C TYR A 129 -4.16 -9.42 -5.10
N TRP A 130 -3.82 -9.28 -3.84
CA TRP A 130 -4.65 -8.63 -2.83
C TRP A 130 -4.45 -7.12 -2.81
N GLN A 131 -5.50 -6.40 -2.49
CA GLN A 131 -5.49 -4.95 -2.27
C GLN A 131 -6.18 -4.65 -0.94
N LEU A 132 -5.51 -3.90 -0.07
CA LEU A 132 -6.12 -3.23 1.08
C LEU A 132 -6.34 -1.78 0.68
N ARG A 133 -7.59 -1.46 0.34
CA ARG A 133 -8.02 -0.17 -0.17
C ARG A 133 -8.50 0.71 0.98
N CYS A 134 -7.89 1.88 1.12
CA CYS A 134 -8.19 2.84 2.18
C CYS A 134 -8.89 4.06 1.57
N GLY A 135 -10.16 4.27 1.92
CA GLY A 135 -10.96 5.34 1.38
C GLY A 135 -10.43 6.73 1.74
N LEU A 136 -10.37 7.60 0.75
CA LEU A 136 -10.05 9.03 0.89
C LEU A 136 -11.27 9.93 0.70
N GLY A 137 -12.32 9.42 0.04
CA GLY A 137 -13.39 10.26 -0.46
C GLY A 137 -12.96 11.09 -1.67
N ARG A 138 -13.77 12.05 -2.03
CA ARG A 138 -13.55 12.98 -3.14
C ARG A 138 -13.55 14.42 -2.62
N PRO A 139 -12.89 15.36 -3.33
CA PRO A 139 -12.95 16.75 -2.94
C PRO A 139 -14.40 17.24 -2.86
N SER A 140 -14.71 18.03 -1.82
CA SER A 140 -16.03 18.64 -1.63
C SER A 140 -16.20 19.92 -2.45
N GLU A 141 -15.11 20.56 -2.85
CA GLU A 141 -15.12 21.79 -3.64
C GLU A 141 -15.25 21.45 -5.13
N GLU A 142 -16.26 22.04 -5.79
CA GLU A 142 -16.43 21.94 -7.24
C GLU A 142 -15.20 22.50 -7.96
N GLY A 143 -14.74 21.78 -9.01
CA GLY A 143 -13.59 22.17 -9.82
C GLY A 143 -12.23 21.77 -9.27
N THR A 144 -12.15 21.15 -8.09
CA THR A 144 -10.89 20.58 -7.59
C THR A 144 -10.53 19.33 -8.41
N GLU A 145 -9.37 19.39 -9.07
CA GLU A 145 -8.85 18.23 -9.78
C GLU A 145 -8.48 17.11 -8.80
N LEU A 146 -8.80 15.86 -9.17
CA LEU A 146 -8.57 14.71 -8.31
C LEU A 146 -7.08 14.49 -8.01
N SER A 147 -6.20 14.79 -8.97
CA SER A 147 -4.76 14.78 -8.79
C SER A 147 -4.29 15.72 -7.69
N ASP A 148 -4.83 16.93 -7.65
CA ASP A 148 -4.48 17.93 -6.65
C ASP A 148 -5.00 17.53 -5.26
N PHE A 149 -6.19 16.96 -5.21
CA PHE A 149 -6.77 16.44 -3.97
C PHE A 149 -5.90 15.34 -3.34
N VAL A 150 -5.48 14.33 -4.09
CA VAL A 150 -4.68 13.24 -3.54
C VAL A 150 -3.25 13.66 -3.19
N LEU A 151 -2.70 14.65 -3.87
CA LEU A 151 -1.39 15.25 -3.55
C LEU A 151 -1.47 16.27 -2.42
N GLY A 152 -2.66 16.65 -2.00
CA GLY A 152 -2.89 17.49 -0.82
C GLY A 152 -2.65 16.74 0.49
N LYS A 153 -2.36 17.50 1.54
CA LYS A 153 -2.23 16.94 2.90
C LYS A 153 -3.60 16.61 3.47
N PHE A 154 -3.62 15.69 4.42
CA PHE A 154 -4.82 15.42 5.20
C PHE A 154 -5.30 16.69 5.94
N SER A 155 -6.62 16.90 5.97
CA SER A 155 -7.22 17.95 6.81
C SER A 155 -7.06 17.64 8.30
N GLU A 156 -7.34 18.60 9.17
CA GLU A 156 -7.33 18.36 10.62
C GLU A 156 -8.32 17.26 11.01
N GLU A 157 -9.52 17.29 10.43
CA GLU A 157 -10.56 16.28 10.65
C GLU A 157 -10.12 14.88 10.21
N GLU A 158 -9.53 14.77 9.02
CA GLU A 158 -8.98 13.51 8.53
C GLU A 158 -7.83 13.01 9.43
N ASN A 159 -6.92 13.88 9.85
CA ASN A 159 -5.81 13.54 10.74
C ASN A 159 -6.28 12.97 12.09
N LEU A 160 -7.36 13.52 12.67
CA LEU A 160 -7.96 13.01 13.91
C LEU A 160 -8.48 11.57 13.75
N GLN A 161 -8.89 11.18 12.56
CA GLN A 161 -9.43 9.85 12.27
C GLN A 161 -8.37 8.83 11.83
N LEU A 162 -7.19 9.28 11.38
CA LEU A 162 -6.16 8.38 10.82
C LEU A 162 -5.76 7.25 11.77
N ASN A 163 -5.67 7.51 13.08
CA ASN A 163 -5.29 6.45 14.02
C ASN A 163 -6.34 5.33 14.06
N SER A 164 -7.63 5.65 14.07
CA SER A 164 -8.69 4.63 14.04
C SER A 164 -8.74 3.88 12.70
N VAL A 165 -8.50 4.57 11.59
CA VAL A 165 -8.37 3.96 10.26
C VAL A 165 -7.22 2.96 10.23
N PHE A 166 -6.07 3.29 10.78
CA PHE A 166 -4.91 2.39 10.84
C PHE A 166 -5.12 1.19 11.76
N ILE A 167 -5.85 1.35 12.87
CA ILE A 167 -6.23 0.22 13.74
C ILE A 167 -7.11 -0.77 12.97
N GLU A 168 -8.14 -0.29 12.26
CA GLU A 168 -8.99 -1.15 11.43
C GLU A 168 -8.21 -1.78 10.27
N ALA A 169 -7.32 -1.02 9.63
CA ALA A 169 -6.45 -1.54 8.58
C ALA A 169 -5.52 -2.65 9.08
N THR A 170 -4.99 -2.54 10.31
CA THR A 170 -4.19 -3.59 10.95
C THR A 170 -5.02 -4.86 11.16
N THR A 171 -6.29 -4.73 11.53
CA THR A 171 -7.20 -5.88 11.66
C THR A 171 -7.37 -6.63 10.34
N LEU A 172 -7.62 -5.90 9.24
CA LEU A 172 -7.74 -6.49 7.91
C LEU A 172 -6.41 -7.06 7.41
N PHE A 173 -5.29 -6.42 7.75
CA PHE A 173 -3.96 -6.92 7.46
C PHE A 173 -3.69 -8.27 8.16
N ASN A 174 -4.04 -8.38 9.44
CA ASN A 174 -3.93 -9.65 10.19
C ASN A 174 -4.82 -10.74 9.60
N GLN A 175 -6.04 -10.41 9.19
CA GLN A 175 -6.92 -11.33 8.49
C GLN A 175 -6.24 -11.86 7.21
N TRP A 176 -5.69 -10.98 6.37
CA TRP A 176 -4.96 -11.39 5.18
C TRP A 176 -3.76 -12.29 5.50
N CYS A 177 -3.01 -11.96 6.56
CA CYS A 177 -1.87 -12.78 6.97
C CYS A 177 -2.29 -14.21 7.35
N SER A 178 -3.45 -14.36 8.00
CA SER A 178 -3.96 -15.65 8.50
C SER A 178 -4.58 -16.53 7.40
N GLU A 179 -5.07 -15.95 6.30
CA GLU A 179 -5.75 -16.71 5.22
C GLU A 179 -4.85 -17.79 4.58
N PHE A 180 -3.54 -17.71 4.74
CA PHE A 180 -2.56 -18.62 4.16
C PHE A 180 -1.91 -19.58 5.17
N GLU A 181 -2.39 -19.62 6.41
CA GLU A 181 -1.86 -20.57 7.42
C GLU A 181 -2.47 -21.98 7.30
N THR A 182 -3.57 -22.11 6.57
CA THR A 182 -4.38 -23.35 6.50
C THR A 182 -4.18 -24.18 5.23
N ALA A 183 -3.11 -23.95 4.48
CA ALA A 183 -2.79 -24.73 3.27
C ALA A 183 -1.53 -25.57 3.45
#